data_12de6a2f51ca87038c571676f5e6294b
#
_entry.id   12de6a2f51ca87038c571676f5e6294b
#
_cell.length_a   1.000
_cell.length_b   1.000
_cell.length_c   1.000
_cell.angle_alpha   90.00
_cell.angle_beta   90.00
_cell.angle_gamma   90.00
#
_symmetry.space_group_name_H-M   'P 1'
#
loop_
_entity.id
_entity.type
_entity.pdbx_description
1 polymer ?
#
loop_
_entity_poly.entity_id
_entity_poly.type
_entity_poly.pdbx_seq_one_letter_code
_entity_poly.pdbx_strand_id
1 'polypeptide(L)'
;VLARPEGTNSVGFTVAMIALSAKMAKADGVVTTDEIIAFRELFDVPPNEERNVARLFNLAQEDIAGFEVYAKKLADLFPYDRKTLLDILDGLFHIAKADGVVHESEIGYLSRVAEVFGIDDREFSRILARHVRNDGNPYEVLGLGPEASDGELKSHYRREVQETHPDRLIARGVPEEFVRIANDRLAALNEAWAKICAERGI
;
A
#
# COMPACT_ATOMS: atom_id res chain seq x y z
N VAL A 1 -5.86 -23.31 14.62
CA VAL A 1 -4.74 -22.35 14.44
C VAL A 1 -3.67 -23.11 13.66
N LEU A 2 -3.64 -22.93 12.34
CA LEU A 2 -2.58 -23.48 11.49
C LEU A 2 -1.40 -22.51 11.59
N ALA A 3 -0.32 -22.96 12.22
CA ALA A 3 0.95 -22.24 12.25
C ALA A 3 1.45 -22.08 10.80
N ARG A 4 1.64 -20.85 10.34
CA ARG A 4 2.29 -20.56 9.08
C ARG A 4 3.76 -21.03 9.15
N PRO A 5 4.32 -21.63 8.12
CA PRO A 5 5.76 -21.89 8.05
C PRO A 5 6.49 -20.56 7.86
N GLU A 6 7.17 -20.10 8.90
CA GLU A 6 7.75 -18.75 9.05
C GLU A 6 8.88 -18.38 8.08
N GLY A 7 9.36 -19.26 7.23
CA GLY A 7 10.49 -18.96 6.34
C GLY A 7 10.12 -18.81 4.85
N THR A 8 9.30 -19.69 4.33
CA THR A 8 9.02 -19.79 2.88
C THR A 8 8.03 -18.74 2.39
N ASN A 9 7.10 -18.31 3.25
CA ASN A 9 6.13 -17.28 2.91
C ASN A 9 6.77 -15.88 2.87
N SER A 10 7.76 -15.62 3.73
CA SER A 10 8.50 -14.35 3.75
C SER A 10 9.30 -14.13 2.47
N VAL A 11 10.05 -15.14 2.00
CA VAL A 11 10.83 -15.03 0.74
C VAL A 11 9.92 -14.86 -0.47
N GLY A 12 8.84 -15.65 -0.56
CA GLY A 12 7.87 -15.55 -1.65
C GLY A 12 7.18 -14.18 -1.71
N PHE A 13 6.84 -13.64 -0.55
CA PHE A 13 6.30 -12.30 -0.39
C PHE A 13 7.30 -11.23 -0.87
N THR A 14 8.52 -11.25 -0.36
CA THR A 14 9.56 -10.28 -0.72
C THR A 14 9.86 -10.31 -2.23
N VAL A 15 10.01 -11.49 -2.84
CA VAL A 15 10.24 -11.63 -4.28
C VAL A 15 9.07 -11.06 -5.09
N ALA A 16 7.83 -11.33 -4.68
CA ALA A 16 6.66 -10.81 -5.38
C ALA A 16 6.55 -9.29 -5.26
N MET A 17 6.85 -8.72 -4.10
CA MET A 17 6.88 -7.27 -3.90
C MET A 17 7.98 -6.59 -4.71
N ILE A 18 9.20 -7.15 -4.73
CA ILE A 18 10.30 -6.66 -5.59
C ILE A 18 9.85 -6.63 -7.05
N ALA A 19 9.27 -7.73 -7.53
CA ALA A 19 8.84 -7.83 -8.91
C ALA A 19 7.71 -6.84 -9.25
N LEU A 20 6.71 -6.67 -8.38
CA LEU A 20 5.63 -5.70 -8.61
C LEU A 20 6.15 -4.27 -8.60
N SER A 21 6.99 -3.90 -7.64
CA SER A 21 7.57 -2.55 -7.56
C SER A 21 8.45 -2.22 -8.77
N ALA A 22 9.30 -3.18 -9.20
CA ALA A 22 10.15 -2.99 -10.37
C ALA A 22 9.36 -2.86 -11.68
N LYS A 23 8.27 -3.64 -11.84
CA LYS A 23 7.40 -3.57 -13.01
C LYS A 23 6.54 -2.30 -13.01
N MET A 24 6.15 -1.80 -11.84
CA MET A 24 5.47 -0.53 -11.68
C MET A 24 6.36 0.63 -12.12
N ALA A 25 7.57 0.69 -11.59
CA ALA A 25 8.57 1.70 -11.96
C ALA A 25 8.92 1.67 -13.47
N LYS A 26 8.74 0.54 -14.13
CA LYS A 26 8.87 0.43 -15.59
C LYS A 26 7.65 0.95 -16.36
N ALA A 27 6.49 1.04 -15.73
CA ALA A 27 5.25 1.42 -16.41
C ALA A 27 5.29 2.84 -17.01
N ASP A 28 6.01 3.77 -16.38
CA ASP A 28 6.28 5.11 -16.90
C ASP A 28 7.56 5.18 -17.76
N GLY A 29 8.39 4.15 -17.75
CA GLY A 29 9.62 4.00 -18.53
C GLY A 29 10.89 4.50 -17.85
N VAL A 30 10.80 5.13 -16.69
CA VAL A 30 11.94 5.71 -15.96
C VAL A 30 11.89 5.26 -14.49
N VAL A 31 12.86 4.44 -14.08
CA VAL A 31 13.02 4.11 -12.67
C VAL A 31 13.82 5.20 -11.99
N THR A 32 13.22 5.88 -11.03
CA THR A 32 13.87 6.98 -10.30
C THR A 32 14.72 6.44 -9.14
N THR A 33 15.73 7.22 -8.75
CA THR A 33 16.54 6.91 -7.56
C THR A 33 15.68 6.91 -6.30
N ASP A 34 14.67 7.79 -6.25
CA ASP A 34 13.79 7.97 -5.10
C ASP A 34 12.87 6.76 -4.89
N GLU A 35 12.35 6.16 -5.97
CA GLU A 35 11.61 4.89 -5.90
C GLU A 35 12.47 3.73 -5.38
N ILE A 36 13.73 3.66 -5.81
CA ILE A 36 14.68 2.65 -5.30
C ILE A 36 14.96 2.86 -3.82
N ILE A 37 15.12 4.12 -3.39
CA ILE A 37 15.31 4.47 -1.97
C ILE A 37 14.07 4.10 -1.17
N ALA A 38 12.88 4.51 -1.61
CA ALA A 38 11.61 4.21 -0.95
C ALA A 38 11.38 2.69 -0.84
N PHE A 39 11.70 1.94 -1.90
CA PHE A 39 11.66 0.48 -1.86
C PHE A 39 12.60 -0.09 -0.80
N ARG A 40 13.86 0.38 -0.77
CA ARG A 40 14.86 -0.08 0.21
C ARG A 40 14.49 0.26 1.65
N GLU A 41 13.94 1.45 1.87
CA GLU A 41 13.47 1.88 3.18
C GLU A 41 12.27 1.07 3.65
N LEU A 42 11.39 0.68 2.71
CA LEU A 42 10.22 -0.11 3.01
C LEU A 42 10.57 -1.55 3.39
N PHE A 43 11.56 -2.15 2.71
CA PHE A 43 11.88 -3.58 2.86
C PHE A 43 13.10 -3.88 3.73
N ASP A 44 13.70 -2.87 4.40
CA ASP A 44 14.88 -3.02 5.27
C ASP A 44 15.88 -4.07 4.74
N VAL A 45 16.32 -3.86 3.47
CA VAL A 45 17.16 -4.84 2.76
C VAL A 45 18.52 -4.96 3.44
N PRO A 46 18.88 -6.14 4.00
CA PRO A 46 20.17 -6.32 4.62
C PRO A 46 21.32 -6.06 3.64
N PRO A 47 22.44 -5.45 4.08
CA PRO A 47 23.56 -5.11 3.19
C PRO A 47 24.14 -6.28 2.38
N ASN A 48 24.08 -7.50 2.91
CA ASN A 48 24.50 -8.72 2.21
C ASN A 48 23.52 -9.16 1.11
N GLU A 49 22.26 -8.74 1.15
CA GLU A 49 21.20 -9.08 0.17
C GLU A 49 20.98 -7.99 -0.88
N GLU A 50 21.56 -6.80 -0.72
CA GLU A 50 21.36 -5.67 -1.65
C GLU A 50 21.66 -6.03 -3.11
N ARG A 51 22.71 -6.82 -3.37
CA ARG A 51 23.05 -7.25 -4.74
C ARG A 51 22.01 -8.18 -5.34
N ASN A 52 21.45 -9.07 -4.52
CA ASN A 52 20.43 -10.02 -4.96
C ASN A 52 19.12 -9.27 -5.26
N VAL A 53 18.72 -8.35 -4.39
CA VAL A 53 17.56 -7.49 -4.58
C VAL A 53 17.71 -6.63 -5.84
N ALA A 54 18.86 -5.95 -6.01
CA ALA A 54 19.13 -5.15 -7.20
C ALA A 54 19.08 -5.98 -8.48
N ARG A 55 19.61 -7.21 -8.46
CA ARG A 55 19.54 -8.12 -9.61
C ARG A 55 18.11 -8.54 -9.94
N LEU A 56 17.31 -8.88 -8.93
CA LEU A 56 15.90 -9.23 -9.11
C LEU A 56 15.09 -8.04 -9.64
N PHE A 57 15.36 -6.86 -9.09
CA PHE A 57 14.75 -5.61 -9.52
C PHE A 57 15.05 -5.34 -11.01
N ASN A 58 16.33 -5.42 -11.41
CA ASN A 58 16.73 -5.21 -12.79
C ASN A 58 16.11 -6.23 -13.76
N LEU A 59 16.04 -7.51 -13.38
CA LEU A 59 15.39 -8.54 -14.19
C LEU A 59 13.88 -8.29 -14.32
N ALA A 60 13.23 -7.84 -13.25
CA ALA A 60 11.78 -7.59 -13.28
C ALA A 60 11.40 -6.37 -14.13
N GLN A 61 12.28 -5.37 -14.24
CA GLN A 61 12.06 -4.18 -15.09
C GLN A 61 12.22 -4.45 -16.59
N GLU A 62 12.76 -5.58 -17.02
CA GLU A 62 12.95 -5.86 -18.46
C GLU A 62 11.62 -5.90 -19.20
N ASP A 63 10.55 -6.36 -18.54
CA ASP A 63 9.20 -6.43 -19.11
C ASP A 63 8.13 -6.19 -18.03
N ILE A 64 7.12 -5.33 -18.34
CA ILE A 64 5.95 -5.10 -17.50
C ILE A 64 5.04 -6.34 -17.50
N ALA A 65 5.03 -7.11 -18.58
CA ALA A 65 4.18 -8.29 -18.71
C ALA A 65 4.40 -9.30 -17.56
N GLY A 66 3.32 -10.01 -17.22
CA GLY A 66 3.36 -11.06 -16.20
C GLY A 66 3.35 -10.56 -14.75
N PHE A 67 3.09 -9.27 -14.51
CA PHE A 67 2.91 -8.75 -13.14
C PHE A 67 1.73 -9.42 -12.44
N GLU A 68 0.70 -9.82 -13.18
CA GLU A 68 -0.47 -10.52 -12.66
C GLU A 68 -0.12 -11.82 -11.93
N VAL A 69 0.96 -12.50 -12.37
CA VAL A 69 1.44 -13.72 -11.71
C VAL A 69 1.96 -13.41 -10.30
N TYR A 70 2.67 -12.30 -10.13
CA TYR A 70 3.19 -11.88 -8.84
C TYR A 70 2.07 -11.32 -7.94
N ALA A 71 1.16 -10.53 -8.51
CA ALA A 71 -0.03 -10.06 -7.79
C ALA A 71 -0.89 -11.22 -7.31
N LYS A 72 -1.12 -12.23 -8.15
CA LYS A 72 -1.84 -13.44 -7.77
C LYS A 72 -1.13 -14.22 -6.67
N LYS A 73 0.19 -14.35 -6.74
CA LYS A 73 0.97 -14.99 -5.66
C LYS A 73 0.77 -14.29 -4.33
N LEU A 74 0.75 -12.94 -4.31
CA LEU A 74 0.45 -12.18 -3.09
C LEU A 74 -0.97 -12.43 -2.61
N ALA A 75 -1.97 -12.40 -3.51
CA ALA A 75 -3.34 -12.71 -3.15
C ALA A 75 -3.50 -14.13 -2.57
N ASP A 76 -2.81 -15.12 -3.14
CA ASP A 76 -2.82 -16.52 -2.68
C ASP A 76 -2.13 -16.70 -1.32
N LEU A 77 -1.18 -15.82 -0.94
CA LEU A 77 -0.56 -15.82 0.38
C LEU A 77 -1.53 -15.31 1.47
N PHE A 78 -2.50 -14.48 1.10
CA PHE A 78 -3.46 -13.84 2.01
C PHE A 78 -4.92 -14.07 1.57
N PRO A 79 -5.37 -15.33 1.37
CA PRO A 79 -6.62 -15.67 0.67
C PRO A 79 -7.89 -15.17 1.37
N TYR A 80 -7.82 -14.84 2.65
CA TYR A 80 -8.97 -14.36 3.45
C TYR A 80 -8.64 -13.06 4.20
N ASP A 81 -7.54 -12.44 3.88
CA ASP A 81 -7.08 -11.21 4.53
C ASP A 81 -7.02 -10.05 3.53
N ARG A 82 -8.21 -9.60 3.12
CA ARG A 82 -8.39 -8.45 2.22
C ARG A 82 -7.68 -7.19 2.74
N LYS A 83 -7.59 -7.03 4.08
CA LYS A 83 -6.92 -5.87 4.67
C LYS A 83 -5.44 -5.87 4.43
N THR A 84 -4.78 -7.01 4.55
CA THR A 84 -3.37 -7.14 4.19
C THR A 84 -3.14 -6.81 2.71
N LEU A 85 -4.05 -7.21 1.81
CA LEU A 85 -3.95 -6.85 0.39
C LEU A 85 -4.14 -5.35 0.14
N LEU A 86 -5.03 -4.68 0.90
CA LEU A 86 -5.16 -3.22 0.89
C LEU A 86 -3.89 -2.52 1.40
N ASP A 87 -3.28 -3.04 2.47
CA ASP A 87 -2.03 -2.51 3.02
C ASP A 87 -0.86 -2.69 2.02
N ILE A 88 -0.81 -3.83 1.31
CA ILE A 88 0.16 -4.07 0.24
C ILE A 88 -0.03 -3.07 -0.90
N LEU A 89 -1.26 -2.84 -1.34
CA LEU A 89 -1.55 -1.87 -2.41
C LEU A 89 -1.17 -0.44 -1.97
N ASP A 90 -1.46 -0.07 -0.73
CA ASP A 90 -1.07 1.21 -0.14
C ASP A 90 0.45 1.39 -0.12
N GLY A 91 1.19 0.32 0.15
CA GLY A 91 2.65 0.29 0.07
C GLY A 91 3.20 0.49 -1.34
N LEU A 92 2.57 -0.09 -2.34
CA LEU A 92 2.94 0.15 -3.73
C LEU A 92 2.71 1.61 -4.14
N PHE A 93 1.60 2.22 -3.69
CA PHE A 93 1.37 3.66 -3.87
C PHE A 93 2.41 4.52 -3.17
N HIS A 94 2.86 4.11 -1.97
CA HIS A 94 3.93 4.82 -1.25
C HIS A 94 5.23 4.82 -2.06
N ILE A 95 5.60 3.70 -2.69
CA ILE A 95 6.77 3.61 -3.57
C ILE A 95 6.57 4.47 -4.81
N ALA A 96 5.41 4.39 -5.47
CA ALA A 96 5.10 5.19 -6.65
C ALA A 96 5.18 6.71 -6.38
N LYS A 97 4.83 7.14 -5.17
CA LYS A 97 4.87 8.56 -4.77
C LYS A 97 6.26 9.03 -4.33
N ALA A 98 7.29 8.22 -4.38
CA ALA A 98 8.60 8.54 -3.80
C ALA A 98 9.24 9.81 -4.39
N ASP A 99 9.00 10.10 -5.66
CA ASP A 99 9.43 11.34 -6.32
C ASP A 99 8.48 12.53 -6.13
N GLY A 100 7.37 12.32 -5.37
CA GLY A 100 6.36 13.33 -5.04
C GLY A 100 5.09 13.27 -5.90
N VAL A 101 5.08 12.52 -7.00
CA VAL A 101 3.95 12.43 -7.95
C VAL A 101 3.72 10.97 -8.34
N VAL A 102 2.47 10.52 -8.27
CA VAL A 102 2.09 9.21 -8.85
C VAL A 102 1.65 9.45 -10.30
N HIS A 103 2.36 8.86 -11.25
CA HIS A 103 2.08 9.01 -12.67
C HIS A 103 0.83 8.24 -13.12
N GLU A 104 0.19 8.71 -14.20
CA GLU A 104 -1.05 8.10 -14.73
C GLU A 104 -0.84 6.62 -15.11
N SER A 105 0.33 6.29 -15.68
CA SER A 105 0.73 4.91 -16.02
C SER A 105 0.84 4.01 -14.79
N GLU A 106 1.34 4.52 -13.67
CA GLU A 106 1.42 3.81 -12.40
C GLU A 106 0.03 3.62 -11.78
N ILE A 107 -0.82 4.65 -11.85
CA ILE A 107 -2.23 4.53 -11.41
C ILE A 107 -2.93 3.43 -12.19
N GLY A 108 -2.76 3.38 -13.52
CA GLY A 108 -3.31 2.31 -14.37
C GLY A 108 -2.77 0.92 -14.00
N TYR A 109 -1.48 0.82 -13.71
CA TYR A 109 -0.84 -0.40 -13.24
C TYR A 109 -1.41 -0.84 -11.87
N LEU A 110 -1.47 0.06 -10.91
CA LEU A 110 -1.97 -0.20 -9.56
C LEU A 110 -3.47 -0.57 -9.55
N SER A 111 -4.26 0.03 -10.46
CA SER A 111 -5.68 -0.35 -10.65
C SER A 111 -5.80 -1.82 -11.07
N ARG A 112 -4.97 -2.29 -11.99
CA ARG A 112 -4.97 -3.70 -12.40
C ARG A 112 -4.47 -4.64 -11.31
N VAL A 113 -3.50 -4.22 -10.49
CA VAL A 113 -3.09 -4.98 -9.29
C VAL A 113 -4.26 -5.09 -8.31
N ALA A 114 -5.00 -3.99 -8.09
CA ALA A 114 -6.18 -3.96 -7.23
C ALA A 114 -7.27 -4.94 -7.71
N GLU A 115 -7.51 -5.02 -9.02
CA GLU A 115 -8.43 -6.00 -9.62
C GLU A 115 -8.03 -7.45 -9.27
N VAL A 116 -6.73 -7.78 -9.40
CA VAL A 116 -6.20 -9.11 -9.04
C VAL A 116 -6.37 -9.40 -7.54
N PHE A 117 -6.24 -8.38 -6.69
CA PHE A 117 -6.47 -8.48 -5.24
C PHE A 117 -7.96 -8.56 -4.87
N GLY A 118 -8.87 -8.36 -5.82
CA GLY A 118 -10.30 -8.29 -5.58
C GLY A 118 -10.72 -7.02 -4.83
N ILE A 119 -9.93 -5.95 -4.91
CA ILE A 119 -10.20 -4.63 -4.34
C ILE A 119 -11.15 -3.91 -5.29
N ASP A 120 -12.26 -3.38 -4.76
CA ASP A 120 -13.24 -2.67 -5.58
C ASP A 120 -12.81 -1.20 -5.87
N ASP A 121 -13.47 -0.59 -6.85
CA ASP A 121 -13.17 0.78 -7.31
C ASP A 121 -13.28 1.81 -6.19
N ARG A 122 -14.16 1.59 -5.22
CA ARG A 122 -14.36 2.51 -4.10
C ARG A 122 -13.18 2.45 -3.14
N GLU A 123 -12.71 1.27 -2.81
CA GLU A 123 -11.53 1.09 -1.96
C GLU A 123 -10.25 1.56 -2.66
N PHE A 124 -10.12 1.27 -3.97
CA PHE A 124 -9.03 1.78 -4.79
C PHE A 124 -9.00 3.31 -4.80
N SER A 125 -10.16 3.95 -5.05
CA SER A 125 -10.27 5.42 -5.06
C SER A 125 -9.90 6.05 -3.72
N ARG A 126 -10.18 5.38 -2.60
CA ARG A 126 -9.78 5.83 -1.26
C ARG A 126 -8.27 5.82 -1.07
N ILE A 127 -7.59 4.77 -1.54
CA ILE A 127 -6.13 4.69 -1.49
C ILE A 127 -5.54 5.77 -2.39
N LEU A 128 -6.02 5.86 -3.63
CA LEU A 128 -5.60 6.86 -4.60
C LEU A 128 -5.72 8.29 -4.05
N ALA A 129 -6.85 8.62 -3.40
CA ALA A 129 -7.08 9.94 -2.82
C ALA A 129 -6.04 10.32 -1.75
N ARG A 130 -5.57 9.34 -0.96
CA ARG A 130 -4.52 9.58 0.04
C ARG A 130 -3.16 9.91 -0.56
N HIS A 131 -2.85 9.35 -1.74
CA HIS A 131 -1.53 9.47 -2.34
C HIS A 131 -1.46 10.57 -3.43
N VAL A 132 -2.51 10.76 -4.22
CA VAL A 132 -2.49 11.61 -5.42
C VAL A 132 -3.12 12.98 -5.16
N ARG A 133 -4.15 13.06 -4.33
CA ARG A 133 -4.86 14.32 -4.08
C ARG A 133 -4.29 15.06 -2.87
N ASN A 134 -3.34 15.96 -3.12
CA ASN A 134 -2.86 16.92 -2.12
C ASN A 134 -3.92 17.98 -1.72
N ASP A 135 -5.06 18.05 -2.41
CA ASP A 135 -6.16 19.00 -2.12
C ASP A 135 -6.96 18.59 -0.89
N GLY A 136 -6.62 17.41 -0.35
CA GLY A 136 -6.98 16.97 0.98
C GLY A 136 -8.46 17.08 1.31
N ASN A 137 -9.35 16.55 0.44
CA ASN A 137 -10.73 16.34 0.89
C ASN A 137 -10.69 15.35 2.07
N PRO A 138 -10.84 15.81 3.32
CA PRO A 138 -10.66 14.95 4.48
C PRO A 138 -11.72 13.85 4.55
N TYR A 139 -12.88 14.04 3.92
CA TYR A 139 -13.94 13.04 3.83
C TYR A 139 -13.54 11.88 2.91
N GLU A 140 -12.85 12.15 1.80
CA GLU A 140 -12.33 11.08 0.92
C GLU A 140 -11.25 10.26 1.61
N VAL A 141 -10.33 10.91 2.34
CA VAL A 141 -9.30 10.23 3.14
C VAL A 141 -9.93 9.33 4.20
N LEU A 142 -10.98 9.84 4.89
CA LEU A 142 -11.73 9.05 5.85
C LEU A 142 -12.60 7.96 5.18
N GLY A 143 -13.00 8.17 3.93
CA GLY A 143 -13.80 7.24 3.12
C GLY A 143 -15.30 7.33 3.38
N LEU A 144 -15.76 8.48 3.81
CA LEU A 144 -17.17 8.85 3.92
C LEU A 144 -17.41 10.13 3.15
N GLY A 145 -18.65 10.41 2.80
CA GLY A 145 -19.03 11.68 2.19
C GLY A 145 -19.32 12.77 3.22
N PRO A 146 -19.33 14.04 2.79
CA PRO A 146 -19.67 15.16 3.66
C PRO A 146 -21.12 15.12 4.17
N GLU A 147 -21.99 14.31 3.57
CA GLU A 147 -23.36 14.07 3.99
C GLU A 147 -23.50 13.16 5.21
N ALA A 148 -22.42 12.42 5.57
CA ALA A 148 -22.45 11.53 6.72
C ALA A 148 -22.64 12.32 8.03
N SER A 149 -23.41 11.76 8.94
CA SER A 149 -23.63 12.36 10.27
C SER A 149 -22.33 12.34 11.11
N ASP A 150 -22.23 13.25 12.08
CA ASP A 150 -21.06 13.33 12.99
C ASP A 150 -20.87 12.01 13.77
N GLY A 151 -21.96 11.33 14.10
CA GLY A 151 -21.92 10.02 14.75
C GLY A 151 -21.35 8.93 13.85
N GLU A 152 -21.71 8.90 12.58
CA GLU A 152 -21.16 7.98 11.59
C GLU A 152 -19.69 8.25 11.32
N LEU A 153 -19.32 9.51 11.11
CA LEU A 153 -17.92 9.93 10.92
C LEU A 153 -17.03 9.51 12.10
N LYS A 154 -17.47 9.79 13.32
CA LYS A 154 -16.75 9.44 14.55
C LYS A 154 -16.60 7.92 14.74
N SER A 155 -17.66 7.17 14.47
CA SER A 155 -17.65 5.72 14.60
C SER A 155 -16.76 5.09 13.55
N HIS A 156 -16.80 5.60 12.32
CA HIS A 156 -15.97 5.14 11.21
C HIS A 156 -14.49 5.45 11.47
N TYR A 157 -14.16 6.70 11.85
CA TYR A 157 -12.79 7.09 12.21
C TYR A 157 -12.19 6.18 13.29
N ARG A 158 -12.94 5.94 14.38
CA ARG A 158 -12.46 5.05 15.46
C ARG A 158 -12.18 3.64 14.97
N ARG A 159 -13.03 3.11 14.09
CA ARG A 159 -12.84 1.79 13.51
C ARG A 159 -11.59 1.77 12.63
N GLU A 160 -11.42 2.74 11.72
CA GLU A 160 -10.27 2.83 10.84
C GLU A 160 -8.95 2.95 11.63
N VAL A 161 -8.92 3.80 12.67
CA VAL A 161 -7.76 3.92 13.56
C VAL A 161 -7.42 2.59 14.24
N GLN A 162 -8.42 1.89 14.79
CA GLN A 162 -8.20 0.59 15.41
C GLN A 162 -7.71 -0.47 14.44
N GLU A 163 -8.19 -0.43 13.20
CA GLU A 163 -7.87 -1.41 12.17
C GLU A 163 -6.50 -1.17 11.53
N THR A 164 -6.07 0.08 11.48
CA THR A 164 -4.76 0.50 10.95
C THR A 164 -3.65 0.42 11.99
N HIS A 165 -3.97 0.12 13.26
CA HIS A 165 -2.97 0.11 14.33
C HIS A 165 -1.84 -0.89 14.04
N PRO A 166 -0.54 -0.48 14.16
CA PRO A 166 0.62 -1.32 13.89
C PRO A 166 0.58 -2.69 14.57
N ASP A 167 0.18 -2.73 15.85
CA ASP A 167 0.10 -3.99 16.61
C ASP A 167 -0.85 -5.02 15.98
N ARG A 168 -1.92 -4.54 15.33
CA ARG A 168 -2.85 -5.43 14.61
C ARG A 168 -2.25 -5.99 13.32
N LEU A 169 -1.45 -5.21 12.61
CA LEU A 169 -0.73 -5.67 11.43
C LEU A 169 0.26 -6.76 11.80
N ILE A 170 1.06 -6.54 12.84
CA ILE A 170 2.00 -7.53 13.38
C ILE A 170 1.25 -8.80 13.80
N ALA A 171 0.14 -8.67 14.53
CA ALA A 171 -0.68 -9.81 14.96
C ALA A 171 -1.29 -10.61 13.78
N ARG A 172 -1.52 -9.98 12.63
CA ARG A 172 -1.96 -10.64 11.39
C ARG A 172 -0.81 -11.29 10.61
N GLY A 173 0.44 -11.09 11.05
CA GLY A 173 1.63 -11.62 10.38
C GLY A 173 2.00 -10.83 9.12
N VAL A 174 1.61 -9.56 9.06
CA VAL A 174 2.10 -8.61 8.05
C VAL A 174 3.55 -8.32 8.39
N PRO A 175 4.47 -8.31 7.41
CA PRO A 175 5.88 -7.97 7.65
C PRO A 175 6.05 -6.61 8.32
N GLU A 176 7.08 -6.48 9.16
CA GLU A 176 7.34 -5.25 9.94
C GLU A 176 7.55 -4.02 9.07
N GLU A 177 8.01 -4.22 7.84
CA GLU A 177 8.20 -3.17 6.83
C GLU A 177 6.91 -2.37 6.57
N PHE A 178 5.75 -3.03 6.69
CA PHE A 178 4.45 -2.36 6.51
C PHE A 178 3.96 -1.57 7.73
N VAL A 179 4.62 -1.71 8.87
CA VAL A 179 4.32 -0.90 10.07
C VAL A 179 4.49 0.60 9.79
N ARG A 180 5.49 0.96 8.99
CA ARG A 180 5.71 2.36 8.58
C ARG A 180 4.54 2.89 7.76
N ILE A 181 4.08 2.12 6.76
CA ILE A 181 2.91 2.50 5.93
C ILE A 181 1.67 2.66 6.81
N ALA A 182 1.48 1.76 7.77
CA ALA A 182 0.38 1.87 8.72
C ALA A 182 0.46 3.13 9.57
N ASN A 183 1.65 3.54 10.00
CA ASN A 183 1.86 4.79 10.72
C ASN A 183 1.54 6.01 9.85
N ASP A 184 1.99 6.04 8.60
CA ASP A 184 1.71 7.12 7.65
C ASP A 184 0.21 7.20 7.35
N ARG A 185 -0.46 6.07 7.17
CA ARG A 185 -1.91 5.99 7.02
C ARG A 185 -2.65 6.49 8.27
N LEU A 186 -2.19 6.10 9.44
CA LEU A 186 -2.77 6.55 10.71
C LEU A 186 -2.61 8.07 10.88
N ALA A 187 -1.45 8.62 10.50
CA ALA A 187 -1.21 10.06 10.51
C ALA A 187 -2.17 10.79 9.56
N ALA A 188 -2.36 10.28 8.34
CA ALA A 188 -3.29 10.85 7.36
C ALA A 188 -4.76 10.80 7.85
N LEU A 189 -5.19 9.70 8.49
CA LEU A 189 -6.51 9.58 9.10
C LEU A 189 -6.72 10.59 10.24
N ASN A 190 -5.72 10.76 11.10
CA ASN A 190 -5.77 11.72 12.22
C ASN A 190 -5.85 13.17 11.72
N GLU A 191 -5.07 13.51 10.68
CA GLU A 191 -5.10 14.84 10.06
C GLU A 191 -6.48 15.11 9.40
N ALA A 192 -7.00 14.16 8.65
CA ALA A 192 -8.31 14.26 8.02
C ALA A 192 -9.40 14.45 9.07
N TRP A 193 -9.37 13.66 10.16
CA TRP A 193 -10.32 13.78 11.25
C TRP A 193 -10.24 15.16 11.93
N ALA A 194 -9.04 15.68 12.18
CA ALA A 194 -8.86 17.02 12.76
C ALA A 194 -9.45 18.12 11.86
N LYS A 195 -9.26 18.02 10.53
CA LYS A 195 -9.87 18.95 9.56
C LYS A 195 -11.40 18.88 9.58
N ILE A 196 -11.98 17.67 9.61
CA ILE A 196 -13.44 17.48 9.70
C ILE A 196 -13.99 18.06 11.01
N CYS A 197 -13.32 17.81 12.14
CA CYS A 197 -13.72 18.38 13.43
C CYS A 197 -13.70 19.92 13.42
N ALA A 198 -12.67 20.52 12.86
CA ALA A 198 -12.56 21.97 12.74
C ALA A 198 -13.66 22.56 11.83
N GLU A 199 -13.96 21.90 10.71
CA GLU A 199 -15.00 22.33 9.77
C GLU A 199 -16.40 22.25 10.36
N ARG A 200 -16.68 21.18 11.12
CA ARG A 200 -18.02 20.91 11.68
C ARG A 200 -18.25 21.43 13.11
N GLY A 201 -17.19 21.83 13.80
CA GLY A 201 -17.27 22.29 15.19
C GLY A 201 -17.54 21.18 16.20
N ILE A 202 -17.04 19.97 15.98
CA ILE A 202 -17.22 18.75 16.81
C ILE A 202 -15.93 18.28 17.47
#